data_5c9a43aa23b0617335368d9c76d001bb
#
_entry.id   5c9a43aa23b0617335368d9c76d001bb
#
_cell.length_a   1.000
_cell.length_b   1.000
_cell.length_c   1.000
_cell.angle_alpha   90.00
_cell.angle_beta   90.00
_cell.angle_gamma   90.00
#
_symmetry.space_group_name_H-M   'P 1'
#
loop_
_entity.id
_entity.type
_entity.pdbx_description
1 polymer ?
#
loop_
_entity_poly.entity_id
_entity_poly.type
_entity_poly.pdbx_seq_one_letter_code
_entity_poly.pdbx_strand_id
1 'polypeptide(L)'
;MDSVLNSFFNLTVPLSEHIDYTILGAAGIVLLLSFIPKTDVLAEKVTRFFMMLAVISLIVLTLIVSYDVIVRKLFHGGSIALQELEWHLFDLTFLFAIAYTLCHDKHVRVDIFYDRFSVKTKALIQIITILFFVVPLSTLIVVEAIPFVQMSYSMHEQSGDPGGLCCRWIIKSAMMFGFFVVLLQSVSELKKAYYKLKHSKGK
;
A
#
# COMPACT_ATOMS: atom_id res chain seq x y z
N MET A 1 -18.77 3.34 -29.74
CA MET A 1 -18.06 2.42 -28.83
C MET A 1 -16.58 2.36 -29.17
N ASP A 2 -16.22 2.30 -30.45
CA ASP A 2 -14.83 2.20 -30.93
C ASP A 2 -13.99 3.48 -30.73
N SER A 3 -14.62 4.68 -30.76
CA SER A 3 -13.92 5.94 -30.51
C SER A 3 -13.49 6.12 -29.04
N VAL A 4 -14.26 5.59 -28.09
CA VAL A 4 -13.95 5.61 -26.66
C VAL A 4 -12.86 4.59 -26.34
N LEU A 5 -12.92 3.40 -26.95
CA LEU A 5 -11.88 2.38 -26.83
C LEU A 5 -10.54 2.85 -27.41
N ASN A 6 -10.55 3.51 -28.57
CA ASN A 6 -9.34 4.06 -29.17
C ASN A 6 -8.76 5.24 -28.37
N SER A 7 -9.60 6.08 -27.75
CA SER A 7 -9.12 7.10 -26.81
C SER A 7 -8.52 6.48 -25.55
N PHE A 8 -9.07 5.39 -25.07
CA PHE A 8 -8.53 4.64 -23.90
C PHE A 8 -7.18 3.98 -24.25
N PHE A 9 -7.08 3.35 -25.43
CA PHE A 9 -5.83 2.73 -25.91
C PHE A 9 -4.73 3.75 -26.17
N ASN A 10 -5.07 4.91 -26.75
CA ASN A 10 -4.10 5.99 -27.02
C ASN A 10 -3.65 6.72 -25.73
N LEU A 11 -4.41 6.64 -24.64
CA LEU A 11 -3.99 7.12 -23.31
C LEU A 11 -3.07 6.13 -22.58
N THR A 12 -3.15 4.83 -22.90
CA THR A 12 -2.35 3.79 -22.23
C THR A 12 -1.00 3.52 -22.90
N VAL A 13 -0.88 3.73 -24.20
CA VAL A 13 0.37 3.48 -24.96
C VAL A 13 1.52 4.42 -24.57
N PRO A 14 1.35 5.74 -24.37
CA PRO A 14 2.44 6.59 -23.90
C PRO A 14 2.79 6.35 -22.43
N LEU A 15 1.89 5.79 -21.62
CA LEU A 15 2.16 5.44 -20.21
C LEU A 15 3.15 4.28 -20.07
N SER A 16 3.11 3.29 -20.95
CA SER A 16 4.01 2.12 -20.87
C SER A 16 5.48 2.49 -21.08
N GLU A 17 5.80 3.42 -21.96
CA GLU A 17 7.18 3.89 -22.15
C GLU A 17 7.69 4.73 -20.98
N HIS A 18 6.82 5.47 -20.28
CA HIS A 18 7.19 6.28 -19.14
C HIS A 18 7.26 5.48 -17.83
N ILE A 19 6.56 4.34 -17.73
CA ILE A 19 6.53 3.49 -16.53
C ILE A 19 7.94 2.98 -16.20
N ASP A 20 8.71 2.52 -17.18
CA ASP A 20 10.05 2.00 -16.95
C ASP A 20 10.99 3.07 -16.37
N TYR A 21 10.94 4.29 -16.88
CA TYR A 21 11.75 5.41 -16.37
C TYR A 21 11.28 5.86 -14.98
N THR A 22 9.97 5.82 -14.71
CA THR A 22 9.44 6.19 -13.38
C THR A 22 9.82 5.16 -12.31
N ILE A 23 9.80 3.87 -12.63
CA ILE A 23 10.23 2.79 -11.73
C ILE A 23 11.72 2.90 -11.45
N LEU A 24 12.55 3.09 -12.48
CA LEU A 24 14.00 3.27 -12.33
C LEU A 24 14.32 4.54 -11.54
N GLY A 25 13.60 5.64 -11.81
CA GLY A 25 13.72 6.89 -11.07
C GLY A 25 13.37 6.72 -9.59
N ALA A 26 12.27 6.05 -9.29
CA ALA A 26 11.84 5.77 -7.92
C ALA A 26 12.85 4.88 -7.19
N ALA A 27 13.37 3.83 -7.84
CA ALA A 27 14.41 2.99 -7.25
C ALA A 27 15.69 3.79 -6.95
N GLY A 28 16.09 4.68 -7.88
CA GLY A 28 17.22 5.60 -7.67
C GLY A 28 16.97 6.58 -6.51
N ILE A 29 15.78 7.16 -6.41
CA ILE A 29 15.39 8.06 -5.31
C ILE A 29 15.40 7.32 -3.97
N VAL A 30 14.81 6.13 -3.89
CA VAL A 30 14.80 5.32 -2.67
C VAL A 30 16.23 4.97 -2.24
N LEU A 31 17.10 4.60 -3.18
CA LEU A 31 18.52 4.37 -2.91
C LEU A 31 19.21 5.64 -2.39
N LEU A 32 19.05 6.77 -3.05
CA LEU A 32 19.66 8.03 -2.63
C LEU A 32 19.18 8.47 -1.24
N LEU A 33 17.86 8.39 -0.99
CA LEU A 33 17.27 8.72 0.31
C LEU A 33 17.78 7.80 1.43
N SER A 34 18.14 6.55 1.13
CA SER A 34 18.68 5.62 2.14
C SER A 34 20.04 6.05 2.69
N PHE A 35 20.79 6.91 1.99
CA PHE A 35 22.05 7.47 2.48
C PHE A 35 21.89 8.76 3.31
N ILE A 36 20.70 9.39 3.28
CA ILE A 36 20.45 10.60 4.05
C ILE A 36 20.22 10.25 5.54
N PRO A 37 20.85 10.94 6.49
CA PRO A 37 20.64 10.69 7.91
C PRO A 37 19.19 11.05 8.32
N LYS A 38 18.62 10.27 9.26
CA LYS A 38 17.28 10.47 9.85
C LYS A 38 16.08 10.15 8.94
N THR A 39 16.24 9.76 7.68
CA THR A 39 15.14 9.34 6.81
C THR A 39 14.44 8.09 7.36
N ASP A 40 15.20 7.17 7.94
CA ASP A 40 14.70 5.98 8.63
C ASP A 40 13.76 6.33 9.79
N VAL A 41 14.12 7.30 10.62
CA VAL A 41 13.29 7.75 11.74
C VAL A 41 11.98 8.37 11.26
N LEU A 42 12.03 9.17 10.18
CA LEU A 42 10.85 9.77 9.58
C LEU A 42 9.92 8.69 9.00
N ALA A 43 10.47 7.77 8.21
CA ALA A 43 9.71 6.67 7.61
C ALA A 43 9.01 5.84 8.69
N GLU A 44 9.71 5.47 9.77
CA GLU A 44 9.11 4.71 10.86
C GLU A 44 8.01 5.48 11.61
N LYS A 45 8.17 6.80 11.82
CA LYS A 45 7.13 7.63 12.44
C LYS A 45 5.86 7.68 11.58
N VAL A 46 6.02 7.89 10.28
CA VAL A 46 4.90 7.88 9.32
C VAL A 46 4.22 6.51 9.31
N THR A 47 4.99 5.45 9.22
CA THR A 47 4.47 4.07 9.25
C THR A 47 3.68 3.77 10.53
N ARG A 48 4.18 4.21 11.70
CA ARG A 48 3.44 4.04 12.98
C ARG A 48 2.14 4.85 13.01
N PHE A 49 2.13 6.04 12.46
CA PHE A 49 0.91 6.85 12.36
C PHE A 49 -0.16 6.14 11.51
N PHE A 50 0.22 5.63 10.33
CA PHE A 50 -0.70 4.88 9.47
C PHE A 50 -1.14 3.56 10.12
N MET A 51 -0.26 2.88 10.85
CA MET A 51 -0.65 1.69 11.62
C MET A 51 -1.69 2.04 12.71
N MET A 52 -1.56 3.18 13.37
CA MET A 52 -2.56 3.61 14.36
C MET A 52 -3.94 3.85 13.68
N LEU A 53 -3.95 4.46 12.50
CA LEU A 53 -5.18 4.62 11.72
C LEU A 53 -5.77 3.25 11.32
N ALA A 54 -4.93 2.28 10.91
CA ALA A 54 -5.36 0.92 10.59
C ALA A 54 -6.01 0.23 11.79
N VAL A 55 -5.44 0.36 12.99
CA VAL A 55 -6.01 -0.21 14.21
C VAL A 55 -7.36 0.43 14.55
N ILE A 56 -7.46 1.76 14.44
CA ILE A 56 -8.73 2.46 14.65
C ILE A 56 -9.78 1.99 13.65
N SER A 57 -9.43 1.89 12.35
CA SER A 57 -10.32 1.37 11.31
C SER A 57 -10.80 -0.05 11.62
N LEU A 58 -9.92 -0.93 12.12
CA LEU A 58 -10.26 -2.30 12.49
C LEU A 58 -11.24 -2.35 13.67
N ILE A 59 -11.05 -1.50 14.68
CA ILE A 59 -11.96 -1.42 15.83
C ILE A 59 -13.34 -0.95 15.36
N VAL A 60 -13.39 0.13 14.57
CA VAL A 60 -14.63 0.67 14.02
C VAL A 60 -15.33 -0.35 13.13
N LEU A 61 -14.57 -1.05 12.26
CA LEU A 61 -15.08 -2.14 11.43
C LEU A 61 -15.76 -3.21 12.27
N THR A 62 -15.10 -3.67 13.34
CA THR A 62 -15.62 -4.73 14.22
C THR A 62 -16.95 -4.28 14.87
N LEU A 63 -17.05 -3.03 15.30
CA LEU A 63 -18.26 -2.48 15.89
C LEU A 63 -19.41 -2.37 14.87
N ILE A 64 -19.11 -1.90 13.65
CA ILE A 64 -20.12 -1.75 12.59
C ILE A 64 -20.63 -3.11 12.13
N VAL A 65 -19.75 -4.08 11.87
CA VAL A 65 -20.15 -5.45 11.49
C VAL A 65 -21.02 -6.08 12.58
N SER A 66 -20.65 -5.92 13.85
CA SER A 66 -21.45 -6.43 14.98
C SER A 66 -22.84 -5.79 15.02
N TYR A 67 -22.92 -4.47 14.82
CA TYR A 67 -24.17 -3.73 14.76
C TYR A 67 -25.04 -4.18 13.56
N ASP A 68 -24.47 -4.28 12.37
CA ASP A 68 -25.19 -4.66 11.15
C ASP A 68 -25.79 -6.07 11.26
N VAL A 69 -25.02 -7.03 11.81
CA VAL A 69 -25.50 -8.39 12.06
C VAL A 69 -26.68 -8.42 13.04
N ILE A 70 -26.62 -7.63 14.12
CA ILE A 70 -27.70 -7.53 15.12
C ILE A 70 -28.95 -6.95 14.47
N VAL A 71 -28.81 -5.84 13.73
CA VAL A 71 -29.94 -5.17 13.07
C VAL A 71 -30.60 -6.09 12.05
N ARG A 72 -29.83 -6.78 11.24
CA ARG A 72 -30.38 -7.75 10.28
C ARG A 72 -31.14 -8.89 10.93
N LYS A 73 -30.60 -9.45 12.02
CA LYS A 73 -31.24 -10.59 12.68
C LYS A 73 -32.49 -10.22 13.45
N LEU A 74 -32.45 -9.08 14.15
CA LEU A 74 -33.58 -8.69 15.06
C LEU A 74 -34.63 -7.86 14.36
N PHE A 75 -34.25 -6.97 13.45
CA PHE A 75 -35.14 -6.01 12.80
C PHE A 75 -35.44 -6.29 11.34
N HIS A 76 -34.84 -7.38 10.77
CA HIS A 76 -34.99 -7.77 9.35
C HIS A 76 -34.70 -6.60 8.40
N GLY A 77 -33.87 -5.64 8.84
CA GLY A 77 -33.43 -4.48 8.08
C GLY A 77 -31.96 -4.59 7.75
N GLY A 78 -31.53 -3.94 6.67
CA GLY A 78 -30.12 -3.83 6.30
C GLY A 78 -29.89 -2.53 5.55
N SER A 79 -28.69 -1.96 5.67
CA SER A 79 -28.27 -0.78 4.93
C SER A 79 -27.13 -1.10 3.99
N ILE A 80 -27.33 -0.80 2.71
CA ILE A 80 -26.27 -0.97 1.70
C ILE A 80 -25.09 -0.06 2.03
N ALA A 81 -25.34 1.15 2.50
CA ALA A 81 -24.28 2.07 2.91
C ALA A 81 -23.43 1.52 4.08
N LEU A 82 -24.02 0.79 5.04
CA LEU A 82 -23.24 0.14 6.10
C LEU A 82 -22.37 -0.96 5.57
N GLN A 83 -22.86 -1.82 4.68
CA GLN A 83 -22.07 -2.87 4.04
C GLN A 83 -20.91 -2.29 3.23
N GLU A 84 -21.14 -1.20 2.50
CA GLU A 84 -20.08 -0.52 1.77
C GLU A 84 -19.05 0.11 2.71
N LEU A 85 -19.48 0.67 3.84
CA LEU A 85 -18.59 1.21 4.86
C LEU A 85 -17.72 0.11 5.50
N GLU A 86 -18.26 -1.10 5.70
CA GLU A 86 -17.51 -2.24 6.23
C GLU A 86 -16.33 -2.58 5.34
N TRP A 87 -16.52 -2.76 4.03
CA TRP A 87 -15.41 -3.09 3.16
C TRP A 87 -14.47 -1.89 2.93
N HIS A 88 -14.93 -0.63 2.98
CA HIS A 88 -14.05 0.54 2.99
C HIS A 88 -13.12 0.56 4.21
N LEU A 89 -13.65 0.27 5.39
CA LEU A 89 -12.84 0.20 6.62
C LEU A 89 -11.87 -1.00 6.60
N PHE A 90 -12.28 -2.11 6.00
CA PHE A 90 -11.40 -3.25 5.77
C PHE A 90 -10.23 -2.87 4.86
N ASP A 91 -10.51 -2.20 3.73
CA ASP A 91 -9.48 -1.72 2.80
C ASP A 91 -8.51 -0.75 3.47
N LEU A 92 -9.01 0.21 4.25
CA LEU A 92 -8.17 1.14 5.03
C LEU A 92 -7.27 0.39 6.02
N THR A 93 -7.83 -0.60 6.73
CA THR A 93 -7.07 -1.42 7.68
C THR A 93 -5.92 -2.13 6.97
N PHE A 94 -6.19 -2.79 5.85
CA PHE A 94 -5.19 -3.53 5.10
C PHE A 94 -4.13 -2.61 4.49
N LEU A 95 -4.55 -1.56 3.78
CA LEU A 95 -3.64 -0.66 3.06
C LEU A 95 -2.71 0.11 3.99
N PHE A 96 -3.20 0.53 5.16
CA PHE A 96 -2.39 1.28 6.10
C PHE A 96 -1.49 0.39 6.98
N ALA A 97 -1.85 -0.88 7.17
CA ALA A 97 -1.02 -1.83 7.91
C ALA A 97 0.14 -2.40 7.10
N ILE A 98 0.08 -2.40 5.76
CA ILE A 98 1.07 -3.08 4.91
C ILE A 98 2.50 -2.56 5.11
N ALA A 99 2.69 -1.25 5.26
CA ALA A 99 4.00 -0.65 5.51
C ALA A 99 4.57 -1.05 6.89
N TYR A 100 3.70 -1.25 7.88
CA TYR A 100 4.10 -1.69 9.21
C TYR A 100 4.59 -3.14 9.21
N THR A 101 3.98 -4.01 8.41
CA THR A 101 4.46 -5.40 8.25
C THR A 101 5.85 -5.44 7.62
N LEU A 102 6.12 -4.54 6.67
CA LEU A 102 7.45 -4.36 6.08
C LEU A 102 8.46 -3.90 7.15
N CYS A 103 8.11 -2.92 7.98
CA CYS A 103 8.96 -2.37 9.04
C CYS A 103 9.41 -3.43 10.05
N HIS A 104 8.54 -4.37 10.40
CA HIS A 104 8.80 -5.38 11.43
C HIS A 104 9.26 -6.73 10.88
N ASP A 105 9.57 -6.80 9.59
CA ASP A 105 10.03 -8.03 8.92
C ASP A 105 9.05 -9.21 9.09
N LYS A 106 7.74 -8.90 9.22
CA LYS A 106 6.67 -9.87 9.47
C LYS A 106 5.92 -10.28 8.20
N HIS A 107 6.55 -10.15 7.03
CA HIS A 107 5.98 -10.71 5.81
C HIS A 107 5.97 -12.24 5.90
N VAL A 108 4.91 -12.84 5.36
CA VAL A 108 4.80 -14.30 5.27
C VAL A 108 6.01 -14.85 4.52
N ARG A 109 6.82 -15.66 5.20
CA ARG A 109 8.02 -16.30 4.67
C ARG A 109 7.98 -17.78 4.99
N VAL A 110 8.72 -18.56 4.21
CA VAL A 110 8.93 -19.97 4.55
C VAL A 110 10.10 -20.03 5.55
N ASP A 111 9.78 -19.85 6.83
CA ASP A 111 10.77 -19.70 7.92
C ASP A 111 11.74 -20.89 8.00
N ILE A 112 11.27 -22.10 7.66
CA ILE A 112 12.09 -23.34 7.66
C ILE A 112 13.35 -23.19 6.80
N PHE A 113 13.26 -22.51 5.66
CA PHE A 113 14.42 -22.25 4.78
C PHE A 113 15.16 -20.99 5.19
N TYR A 114 14.40 -19.93 5.54
CA TYR A 114 14.97 -18.63 5.87
C TYR A 114 15.86 -18.67 7.09
N ASP A 115 15.50 -19.44 8.12
CA ASP A 115 16.27 -19.54 9.37
C ASP A 115 17.65 -20.18 9.18
N ARG A 116 17.82 -21.00 8.15
CA ARG A 116 19.12 -21.61 7.81
C ARG A 116 20.09 -20.66 7.12
N PHE A 117 19.64 -19.51 6.65
CA PHE A 117 20.49 -18.57 5.93
C PHE A 117 21.35 -17.73 6.89
N SER A 118 22.58 -17.45 6.44
CA SER A 118 23.49 -16.54 7.13
C SER A 118 22.90 -15.11 7.17
N VAL A 119 23.35 -14.29 8.14
CA VAL A 119 22.95 -12.88 8.25
C VAL A 119 23.21 -12.12 6.98
N LYS A 120 24.32 -12.43 6.26
CA LYS A 120 24.65 -11.82 4.96
C LYS A 120 23.62 -12.18 3.90
N THR A 121 23.28 -13.46 3.79
CA THR A 121 22.32 -13.97 2.81
C THR A 121 20.94 -13.35 3.07
N LYS A 122 20.50 -13.28 4.32
CA LYS A 122 19.24 -12.63 4.72
C LYS A 122 19.22 -11.15 4.31
N ALA A 123 20.31 -10.42 4.57
CA ALA A 123 20.41 -9.01 4.18
C ALA A 123 20.41 -8.82 2.65
N LEU A 124 21.10 -9.70 1.90
CA LEU A 124 21.12 -9.63 0.43
C LEU A 124 19.73 -9.92 -0.15
N ILE A 125 19.05 -10.96 0.32
CA ILE A 125 17.68 -11.28 -0.09
C ILE A 125 16.76 -10.08 0.17
N GLN A 126 16.85 -9.45 1.35
CA GLN A 126 16.05 -8.29 1.69
C GLN A 126 16.29 -7.11 0.72
N ILE A 127 17.54 -6.81 0.38
CA ILE A 127 17.88 -5.75 -0.58
C ILE A 127 17.30 -6.06 -1.96
N ILE A 128 17.48 -7.29 -2.46
CA ILE A 128 16.95 -7.71 -3.76
C ILE A 128 15.42 -7.62 -3.77
N THR A 129 14.76 -8.13 -2.74
CA THR A 129 13.29 -8.10 -2.63
C THR A 129 12.76 -6.66 -2.65
N ILE A 130 13.39 -5.75 -1.90
CA ILE A 130 12.96 -4.36 -1.86
C ILE A 130 13.15 -3.69 -3.22
N LEU A 131 14.32 -3.83 -3.84
CA LEU A 131 14.64 -3.12 -5.08
C LEU A 131 13.92 -3.67 -6.31
N PHE A 132 13.71 -4.98 -6.40
CA PHE A 132 13.15 -5.62 -7.60
C PHE A 132 11.65 -5.92 -7.50
N PHE A 133 11.08 -5.95 -6.29
CA PHE A 133 9.66 -6.27 -6.11
C PHE A 133 8.91 -5.15 -5.39
N VAL A 134 9.34 -4.74 -4.20
CA VAL A 134 8.56 -3.79 -3.38
C VAL A 134 8.55 -2.41 -4.03
N VAL A 135 9.71 -1.87 -4.41
CA VAL A 135 9.80 -0.53 -4.99
C VAL A 135 9.12 -0.45 -6.36
N PRO A 136 9.38 -1.36 -7.33
CA PRO A 136 8.71 -1.31 -8.63
C PRO A 136 7.19 -1.44 -8.51
N LEU A 137 6.70 -2.42 -7.75
CA LEU A 137 5.27 -2.64 -7.59
C LEU A 137 4.59 -1.45 -6.90
N SER A 138 5.16 -0.94 -5.82
CA SER A 138 4.58 0.19 -5.10
C SER A 138 4.60 1.46 -5.94
N THR A 139 5.65 1.68 -6.73
CA THR A 139 5.73 2.83 -7.65
C THR A 139 4.67 2.74 -8.73
N LEU A 140 4.52 1.57 -9.35
CA LEU A 140 3.50 1.33 -10.36
C LEU A 140 2.11 1.64 -9.79
N ILE A 141 1.78 1.11 -8.62
CA ILE A 141 0.47 1.33 -8.00
C ILE A 141 0.26 2.82 -7.67
N VAL A 142 1.26 3.52 -7.12
CA VAL A 142 1.14 4.95 -6.81
C VAL A 142 0.92 5.78 -8.07
N VAL A 143 1.67 5.51 -9.15
CA VAL A 143 1.57 6.27 -10.40
C VAL A 143 0.20 6.03 -11.06
N GLU A 144 -0.24 4.77 -11.16
CA GLU A 144 -1.53 4.42 -11.76
C GLU A 144 -2.73 4.82 -10.89
N ALA A 145 -2.55 4.93 -9.58
CA ALA A 145 -3.61 5.42 -8.68
C ALA A 145 -3.95 6.89 -8.90
N ILE A 146 -3.01 7.73 -9.35
CA ILE A 146 -3.25 9.17 -9.56
C ILE A 146 -4.37 9.41 -10.58
N PRO A 147 -4.27 8.95 -11.85
CA PRO A 147 -5.33 9.13 -12.83
C PRO A 147 -6.63 8.43 -12.42
N PHE A 148 -6.54 7.28 -11.75
CA PHE A 148 -7.68 6.54 -11.25
C PHE A 148 -8.49 7.32 -10.21
N VAL A 149 -7.82 7.99 -9.26
CA VAL A 149 -8.46 8.88 -8.27
C VAL A 149 -9.00 10.13 -8.93
N GLN A 150 -8.25 10.77 -9.86
CA GLN A 150 -8.69 11.96 -10.56
C GLN A 150 -9.95 11.70 -11.38
N MET A 151 -10.02 10.58 -12.10
CA MET A 151 -11.20 10.18 -12.86
C MET A 151 -12.41 9.97 -11.96
N SER A 152 -12.24 9.25 -10.84
CA SER A 152 -13.29 9.02 -9.85
C SER A 152 -13.82 10.33 -9.24
N TYR A 153 -12.92 11.28 -8.97
CA TYR A 153 -13.26 12.59 -8.44
C TYR A 153 -14.03 13.44 -9.48
N SER A 154 -13.53 13.51 -10.73
CA SER A 154 -14.15 14.30 -11.79
C SER A 154 -15.54 13.80 -12.18
N MET A 155 -15.77 12.50 -12.13
CA MET A 155 -17.06 11.87 -12.39
C MET A 155 -18.01 11.91 -11.20
N HIS A 156 -17.59 12.42 -10.03
CA HIS A 156 -18.37 12.37 -8.78
C HIS A 156 -18.87 10.94 -8.52
N GLU A 157 -17.97 9.97 -8.67
CA GLU A 157 -18.31 8.54 -8.63
C GLU A 157 -18.98 8.17 -7.31
N GLN A 158 -20.16 7.56 -7.44
CA GLN A 158 -20.98 7.05 -6.35
C GLN A 158 -21.14 5.54 -6.48
N SER A 159 -21.70 4.93 -5.46
CA SER A 159 -22.09 3.52 -5.53
C SER A 159 -23.11 3.28 -6.65
N GLY A 160 -22.98 2.13 -7.32
CA GLY A 160 -23.98 1.66 -8.27
C GLY A 160 -25.25 1.13 -7.60
N ASP A 161 -25.20 0.88 -6.30
CA ASP A 161 -26.31 0.32 -5.55
C ASP A 161 -27.19 1.44 -4.94
N PRO A 162 -28.51 1.32 -5.03
CA PRO A 162 -29.43 2.29 -4.44
C PRO A 162 -29.24 2.39 -2.92
N GLY A 163 -28.90 3.59 -2.44
CA GLY A 163 -28.63 3.83 -1.00
C GLY A 163 -27.20 3.51 -0.57
N GLY A 164 -26.28 3.27 -1.51
CA GLY A 164 -24.86 3.14 -1.22
C GLY A 164 -24.14 4.45 -0.94
N LEU A 165 -22.84 4.38 -0.67
CA LEU A 165 -22.02 5.55 -0.31
C LEU A 165 -21.64 6.39 -1.52
N CYS A 166 -21.51 7.70 -1.30
CA CYS A 166 -20.91 8.62 -2.26
C CYS A 166 -19.38 8.62 -2.14
N CYS A 167 -18.76 9.37 -3.05
CA CYS A 167 -17.37 9.80 -2.89
C CYS A 167 -16.35 8.65 -2.90
N ARG A 168 -16.49 7.71 -3.83
CA ARG A 168 -15.58 6.54 -3.98
C ARG A 168 -14.12 6.93 -4.18
N TRP A 169 -13.82 8.15 -4.64
CA TRP A 169 -12.47 8.65 -4.76
C TRP A 169 -11.68 8.65 -3.43
N ILE A 170 -12.38 8.74 -2.27
CA ILE A 170 -11.74 8.74 -0.95
C ILE A 170 -11.06 7.40 -0.69
N ILE A 171 -11.76 6.28 -0.88
CA ILE A 171 -11.19 4.95 -0.66
C ILE A 171 -10.12 4.62 -1.72
N LYS A 172 -10.31 5.06 -2.98
CA LYS A 172 -9.31 4.93 -4.02
C LYS A 172 -8.02 5.67 -3.67
N SER A 173 -8.11 6.85 -3.05
CA SER A 173 -6.93 7.60 -2.60
C SER A 173 -6.18 6.89 -1.47
N ALA A 174 -6.85 6.11 -0.63
CA ALA A 174 -6.19 5.32 0.41
C ALA A 174 -5.18 4.32 -0.16
N MET A 175 -5.46 3.74 -1.34
CA MET A 175 -4.51 2.87 -2.04
C MET A 175 -3.23 3.62 -2.41
N MET A 176 -3.36 4.83 -2.96
CA MET A 176 -2.20 5.68 -3.28
C MET A 176 -1.37 6.00 -2.03
N PHE A 177 -2.01 6.43 -0.95
CA PHE A 177 -1.31 6.75 0.30
C PHE A 177 -0.69 5.52 0.96
N GLY A 178 -1.38 4.39 1.00
CA GLY A 178 -0.86 3.14 1.56
C GLY A 178 0.44 2.70 0.89
N PHE A 179 0.46 2.63 -0.44
CA PHE A 179 1.67 2.24 -1.19
C PHE A 179 2.75 3.33 -1.19
N PHE A 180 2.39 4.60 -1.09
CA PHE A 180 3.37 5.67 -0.86
C PHE A 180 4.11 5.49 0.47
N VAL A 181 3.41 5.11 1.54
CA VAL A 181 4.04 4.81 2.84
C VAL A 181 4.92 3.56 2.75
N VAL A 182 4.56 2.56 1.93
CA VAL A 182 5.44 1.41 1.65
C VAL A 182 6.74 1.86 0.99
N LEU A 183 6.68 2.77 0.01
CA LEU A 183 7.89 3.35 -0.61
C LEU A 183 8.77 4.07 0.42
N LEU A 184 8.18 4.88 1.29
CA LEU A 184 8.92 5.55 2.36
C LEU A 184 9.56 4.55 3.32
N GLN A 185 8.83 3.49 3.71
CA GLN A 185 9.37 2.46 4.59
C GLN A 185 10.48 1.65 3.94
N SER A 186 10.43 1.44 2.63
CA SER A 186 11.47 0.77 1.86
C SER A 186 12.84 1.43 2.01
N VAL A 187 12.88 2.77 2.15
CA VAL A 187 14.11 3.54 2.43
C VAL A 187 14.74 3.10 3.75
N SER A 188 13.93 2.98 4.81
CA SER A 188 14.39 2.55 6.13
C SER A 188 14.92 1.11 6.10
N GLU A 189 14.18 0.21 5.46
CA GLU A 189 14.54 -1.21 5.40
C GLU A 189 15.79 -1.46 4.55
N LEU A 190 15.98 -0.75 3.44
CA LEU A 190 17.22 -0.80 2.66
C LEU A 190 18.42 -0.38 3.50
N LYS A 191 18.29 0.72 4.25
CA LYS A 191 19.35 1.21 5.13
C LYS A 191 19.71 0.18 6.19
N LYS A 192 18.71 -0.41 6.86
CA LYS A 192 18.91 -1.47 7.86
C LYS A 192 19.60 -2.70 7.25
N ALA A 193 19.17 -3.13 6.06
CA ALA A 193 19.76 -4.28 5.37
C ALA A 193 21.21 -4.00 4.96
N TYR A 194 21.51 -2.80 4.46
CA TYR A 194 22.87 -2.40 4.13
C TYR A 194 23.80 -2.39 5.35
N TYR A 195 23.36 -1.85 6.48
CA TYR A 195 24.14 -1.88 7.73
C TYR A 195 24.38 -3.31 8.22
N LYS A 196 23.38 -4.20 8.18
CA LYS A 196 23.56 -5.63 8.50
C LYS A 196 24.59 -6.29 7.60
N LEU A 197 24.57 -6.00 6.29
CA LEU A 197 25.52 -6.54 5.32
C LEU A 197 26.96 -6.07 5.61
N LYS A 198 27.12 -4.76 5.91
CA LYS A 198 28.43 -4.15 6.18
C LYS A 198 29.06 -4.67 7.46
N HIS A 199 28.28 -4.79 8.55
CA HIS A 199 28.80 -5.23 9.86
C HIS A 199 28.93 -6.75 9.99
N SER A 200 28.30 -7.53 9.10
CA SER A 200 28.48 -8.99 9.06
C SER A 200 29.82 -9.44 8.43
N LYS A 201 30.67 -8.53 7.98
CA LYS A 201 32.02 -8.86 7.46
C LYS A 201 33.04 -9.16 8.58
N GLY A 202 32.65 -9.07 9.84
CA GLY A 202 33.55 -9.22 11.00
C GLY A 202 33.35 -10.50 11.83
N LYS A 203 32.58 -11.51 11.33
CA LYS A 203 32.48 -12.82 11.99
C LYS A 203 32.60 -13.93 11.00
#